data_3f29d286c10d7212aaaf41208d3b751d
#
_entry.id   3f29d286c10d7212aaaf41208d3b751d
#
_cell.length_a   1.000
_cell.length_b   1.000
_cell.length_c   1.000
_cell.angle_alpha   90.00
_cell.angle_beta   90.00
_cell.angle_gamma   90.00
#
_symmetry.space_group_name_H-M   'P 1'
#
loop_
_entity.id
_entity.type
_entity.pdbx_description
1 polymer ?
#
loop_
_entity_poly.entity_id
_entity_poly.type
_entity_poly.pdbx_seq_one_letter_code
_entity_poly.pdbx_strand_id
1 'polypeptide(L)'
;MNLNSGTFRMVYEGTLFAFGKMLILYITIPLLLLWLFIGYFFNLGEDVIAAISGPTYFFIPLFAIDGFKTIFPVAIGMGSTRINLLKTFYVVGLASVLVITFILNVFQWILLTLYERWNVAAHILHPATFLNQEYTFLSYYLIDFMLGIFTFSFAFLFFTIYYRLGFKKSVIWLMVLVIIGTLLNYSGLIDFSIWEWLVTQDFHEMVMFSFVITISLIALFITYPIMRNAPLTAKSKKD
;
A
#
# COMPACT_ATOMS: atom_id res chain seq x y z
N MET A 1 11.96 31.27 3.57
CA MET A 1 11.67 29.87 3.17
C MET A 1 10.17 29.76 2.91
N ASN A 2 9.72 29.43 1.70
CA ASN A 2 8.30 29.33 1.40
C ASN A 2 7.68 28.20 2.24
N LEU A 3 6.57 28.45 2.93
CA LEU A 3 5.83 27.48 3.76
C LEU A 3 5.54 26.15 3.01
N ASN A 4 5.28 26.24 1.71
CA ASN A 4 5.10 25.07 0.84
C ASN A 4 6.37 24.20 0.74
N SER A 5 7.55 24.80 0.71
CA SER A 5 8.84 24.11 0.64
C SER A 5 9.15 23.38 1.95
N GLY A 6 8.81 23.97 3.11
CA GLY A 6 9.00 23.31 4.41
C GLY A 6 8.11 22.08 4.61
N THR A 7 6.84 22.19 4.22
CA THR A 7 5.88 21.07 4.28
C THR A 7 6.31 19.94 3.36
N PHE A 8 6.70 20.25 2.13
CA PHE A 8 7.19 19.25 1.17
C PHE A 8 8.42 18.51 1.73
N ARG A 9 9.41 19.27 2.22
CA ARG A 9 10.63 18.69 2.77
C ARG A 9 10.34 17.73 3.93
N MET A 10 9.43 18.11 4.84
CA MET A 10 9.08 17.28 5.99
C MET A 10 8.39 15.98 5.57
N VAL A 11 7.44 16.03 4.65
CA VAL A 11 6.78 14.82 4.12
C VAL A 11 7.79 13.95 3.39
N TYR A 12 8.65 14.55 2.57
CA TYR A 12 9.69 13.85 1.81
C TYR A 12 10.73 13.16 2.72
N GLU A 13 11.22 13.86 3.74
CA GLU A 13 12.16 13.28 4.72
C GLU A 13 11.52 12.12 5.50
N GLY A 14 10.25 12.26 5.91
CA GLY A 14 9.49 11.16 6.54
C GLY A 14 9.35 9.95 5.61
N THR A 15 9.11 10.18 4.34
CA THR A 15 9.02 9.15 3.31
C THR A 15 10.35 8.45 3.06
N LEU A 16 11.44 9.23 2.94
CA LEU A 16 12.80 8.67 2.81
C LEU A 16 13.19 7.83 4.02
N PHE A 17 12.81 8.26 5.21
CA PHE A 17 13.06 7.47 6.41
C PHE A 17 12.28 6.14 6.38
N ALA A 18 10.98 6.18 6.11
CA ALA A 18 10.13 4.99 6.14
C ALA A 18 10.49 4.00 5.02
N PHE A 19 10.55 4.45 3.77
CA PHE A 19 10.79 3.57 2.63
C PHE A 19 12.28 3.39 2.30
N GLY A 20 13.08 4.45 2.31
CA GLY A 20 14.49 4.34 1.96
C GLY A 20 15.29 3.65 3.05
N LYS A 21 15.22 4.14 4.28
CA LYS A 21 16.04 3.63 5.38
C LYS A 21 15.46 2.38 6.02
N MET A 22 14.19 2.41 6.43
CA MET A 22 13.61 1.28 7.18
C MET A 22 13.28 0.11 6.25
N LEU A 23 12.56 0.34 5.15
CA LEU A 23 12.13 -0.75 4.28
C LEU A 23 13.27 -1.24 3.37
N ILE A 24 13.91 -0.37 2.59
CA ILE A 24 14.92 -0.82 1.61
C ILE A 24 16.19 -1.26 2.35
N LEU A 25 16.80 -0.36 3.11
CA LEU A 25 18.13 -0.60 3.66
C LEU A 25 18.14 -1.66 4.76
N TYR A 26 17.18 -1.64 5.69
CA TYR A 26 17.19 -2.54 6.85
C TYR A 26 16.41 -3.83 6.65
N ILE A 27 15.48 -3.89 5.69
CA ILE A 27 14.66 -5.08 5.50
C ILE A 27 14.90 -5.69 4.12
N THR A 28 14.67 -4.95 3.03
CA THR A 28 14.65 -5.55 1.69
C THR A 28 16.05 -5.97 1.23
N ILE A 29 17.08 -5.15 1.44
CA ILE A 29 18.47 -5.51 1.06
C ILE A 29 18.96 -6.72 1.88
N PRO A 30 18.86 -6.79 3.21
CA PRO A 30 19.23 -7.97 3.97
C PRO A 30 18.44 -9.21 3.56
N LEU A 31 17.13 -9.07 3.28
CA LEU A 31 16.29 -10.17 2.81
C LEU A 31 16.72 -10.68 1.44
N LEU A 32 17.03 -9.78 0.51
CA LEU A 32 17.58 -10.14 -0.80
C LEU A 32 18.90 -10.90 -0.67
N LEU A 33 19.83 -10.37 0.14
CA LEU A 33 21.12 -11.02 0.38
C LEU A 33 20.94 -12.40 1.03
N LEU A 34 20.02 -12.53 1.96
CA LEU A 34 19.67 -13.80 2.58
C LEU A 34 19.20 -14.82 1.54
N TRP A 35 18.25 -14.45 0.68
CA TRP A 35 17.73 -15.34 -0.37
C TRP A 35 18.80 -15.70 -1.39
N LEU A 36 19.68 -14.77 -1.77
CA LEU A 36 20.83 -15.05 -2.64
C LEU A 36 21.81 -16.03 -2.00
N PHE A 37 22.11 -15.84 -0.72
CA PHE A 37 22.99 -16.72 0.03
C PHE A 37 22.42 -18.13 0.13
N ILE A 38 21.16 -18.24 0.54
CA ILE A 38 20.48 -19.54 0.67
C ILE A 38 20.39 -20.25 -0.67
N GLY A 39 20.00 -19.55 -1.75
CA GLY A 39 19.92 -20.10 -3.10
C GLY A 39 21.26 -20.63 -3.60
N TYR A 40 22.34 -19.91 -3.37
CA TYR A 40 23.66 -20.30 -3.82
C TYR A 40 24.25 -21.51 -3.05
N PHE A 41 24.11 -21.52 -1.72
CA PHE A 41 24.76 -22.54 -0.88
C PHE A 41 23.92 -23.82 -0.67
N PHE A 42 22.61 -23.71 -0.69
CA PHE A 42 21.73 -24.83 -0.31
C PHE A 42 21.00 -25.47 -1.49
N ASN A 43 21.20 -24.99 -2.71
CA ASN A 43 20.60 -25.50 -3.95
C ASN A 43 19.11 -25.85 -3.76
N LEU A 44 18.30 -24.81 -3.52
CA LEU A 44 16.90 -24.93 -3.13
C LEU A 44 16.06 -25.68 -4.18
N GLY A 45 15.23 -26.60 -3.71
CA GLY A 45 14.26 -27.30 -4.55
C GLY A 45 12.99 -26.51 -4.82
N GLU A 46 12.10 -27.09 -5.60
CA GLU A 46 10.81 -26.50 -6.04
C GLU A 46 9.86 -26.17 -4.87
N ASP A 47 10.02 -26.83 -3.72
CA ASP A 47 9.18 -26.59 -2.54
C ASP A 47 9.51 -25.28 -1.80
N VAL A 48 10.59 -24.60 -2.17
CA VAL A 48 11.04 -23.38 -1.48
C VAL A 48 10.46 -22.15 -2.14
N ILE A 49 9.85 -21.31 -1.31
CA ILE A 49 9.20 -20.08 -1.75
C ILE A 49 9.96 -18.88 -1.19
N ALA A 50 10.62 -18.12 -2.05
CA ALA A 50 11.28 -16.87 -1.70
C ALA A 50 10.31 -15.69 -1.77
N ALA A 51 10.32 -14.79 -0.79
CA ALA A 51 9.47 -13.60 -0.78
C ALA A 51 10.32 -12.34 -0.57
N ILE A 52 10.19 -11.35 -1.46
CA ILE A 52 10.88 -10.06 -1.35
C ILE A 52 9.88 -8.90 -1.16
N SER A 53 8.75 -8.92 -1.89
CA SER A 53 7.76 -7.84 -1.91
C SER A 53 6.87 -7.80 -0.66
N GLY A 54 6.77 -8.89 0.10
CA GLY A 54 5.88 -9.01 1.27
C GLY A 54 5.98 -7.85 2.27
N PRO A 55 7.18 -7.48 2.76
CA PRO A 55 7.34 -6.37 3.70
C PRO A 55 6.77 -5.05 3.19
N THR A 56 6.79 -4.78 1.90
CA THR A 56 6.33 -3.53 1.31
C THR A 56 4.83 -3.36 1.42
N TYR A 57 4.05 -4.43 1.22
CA TYR A 57 2.60 -4.39 1.38
C TYR A 57 2.16 -4.07 2.82
N PHE A 58 3.08 -4.25 3.77
CA PHE A 58 2.87 -3.85 5.17
C PHE A 58 3.35 -2.42 5.43
N PHE A 59 4.50 -2.02 4.88
CA PHE A 59 5.08 -0.69 5.10
C PHE A 59 4.30 0.43 4.43
N ILE A 60 3.71 0.20 3.25
CA ILE A 60 2.89 1.21 2.55
C ILE A 60 1.69 1.65 3.40
N PRO A 61 0.81 0.76 3.90
CA PRO A 61 -0.29 1.17 4.76
C PRO A 61 0.17 1.75 6.10
N LEU A 62 1.26 1.24 6.69
CA LEU A 62 1.84 1.83 7.90
C LEU A 62 2.27 3.27 7.67
N PHE A 63 2.96 3.57 6.57
CA PHE A 63 3.34 4.94 6.23
C PHE A 63 2.12 5.83 6.01
N ALA A 64 1.07 5.33 5.35
CA ALA A 64 -0.17 6.09 5.16
C ALA A 64 -0.80 6.51 6.50
N ILE A 65 -0.72 5.68 7.52
CA ILE A 65 -1.28 5.92 8.86
C ILE A 65 -0.32 6.72 9.73
N ASP A 66 0.83 6.13 10.06
CA ASP A 66 1.75 6.68 11.06
C ASP A 66 2.55 7.86 10.52
N GLY A 67 2.90 7.86 9.23
CA GLY A 67 3.55 8.97 8.56
C GLY A 67 2.69 10.23 8.65
N PHE A 68 1.42 10.13 8.26
CA PHE A 68 0.51 11.28 8.34
C PHE A 68 0.21 11.69 9.79
N LYS A 69 -0.07 10.73 10.67
CA LYS A 69 -0.34 10.98 12.11
C LYS A 69 0.78 11.77 12.78
N THR A 70 2.04 11.45 12.45
CA THR A 70 3.20 12.13 13.02
C THR A 70 3.44 13.50 12.41
N ILE A 71 3.29 13.61 11.08
CA ILE A 71 3.58 14.84 10.34
C ILE A 71 2.49 15.89 10.54
N PHE A 72 1.21 15.49 10.65
CA PHE A 72 0.06 16.38 10.67
C PHE A 72 0.15 17.47 11.77
N PRO A 73 0.31 17.13 13.06
CA PRO A 73 0.35 18.15 14.12
C PRO A 73 1.60 19.04 14.01
N VAL A 74 2.73 18.48 13.61
CA VAL A 74 4.00 19.23 13.48
C VAL A 74 3.91 20.23 12.33
N ALA A 75 3.43 19.81 11.15
CA ALA A 75 3.30 20.69 9.99
C ALA A 75 2.33 21.85 10.26
N ILE A 76 1.20 21.58 10.90
CA ILE A 76 0.24 22.64 11.23
C ILE A 76 0.82 23.57 12.31
N GLY A 77 1.52 23.03 13.32
CA GLY A 77 2.22 23.83 14.32
C GLY A 77 3.30 24.75 13.72
N MET A 78 3.92 24.36 12.62
CA MET A 78 4.89 25.17 11.87
C MET A 78 4.23 26.13 10.86
N GLY A 79 2.90 26.27 10.85
CA GLY A 79 2.16 27.22 10.01
C GLY A 79 1.73 26.67 8.65
N SER A 80 1.88 25.37 8.36
CA SER A 80 1.33 24.78 7.15
C SER A 80 -0.21 24.78 7.19
N THR A 81 -0.85 24.96 6.03
CA THR A 81 -2.30 24.77 5.94
C THR A 81 -2.63 23.29 5.78
N ARG A 82 -3.79 22.86 6.32
CA ARG A 82 -4.26 21.48 6.19
C ARG A 82 -4.38 21.02 4.74
N ILE A 83 -4.85 21.93 3.87
CA ILE A 83 -5.01 21.66 2.44
C ILE A 83 -3.65 21.43 1.77
N ASN A 84 -2.66 22.27 2.07
CA ASN A 84 -1.33 22.14 1.50
C ASN A 84 -0.65 20.84 1.98
N LEU A 85 -0.76 20.54 3.25
CA LEU A 85 -0.22 19.29 3.80
C LEU A 85 -0.87 18.06 3.15
N LEU A 86 -2.21 18.02 3.03
CA LEU A 86 -2.92 16.91 2.40
C LEU A 86 -2.48 16.71 0.94
N LYS A 87 -2.46 17.80 0.15
CA LYS A 87 -2.00 17.74 -1.26
C LYS A 87 -0.57 17.21 -1.36
N THR A 88 0.32 17.73 -0.52
CA THR A 88 1.72 17.30 -0.49
C THR A 88 1.83 15.83 -0.09
N PHE A 89 1.07 15.39 0.91
CA PHE A 89 1.08 14.00 1.36
C PHE A 89 0.58 13.03 0.29
N TYR A 90 -0.48 13.40 -0.45
CA TYR A 90 -0.96 12.58 -1.57
C TYR A 90 0.07 12.48 -2.69
N VAL A 91 0.62 13.61 -3.12
CA VAL A 91 1.59 13.62 -4.23
C VAL A 91 2.86 12.85 -3.86
N VAL A 92 3.44 13.14 -2.69
CA VAL A 92 4.66 12.46 -2.24
C VAL A 92 4.39 11.00 -1.92
N GLY A 93 3.25 10.67 -1.28
CA GLY A 93 2.87 9.29 -0.98
C GLY A 93 2.69 8.43 -2.24
N LEU A 94 1.91 8.90 -3.21
CA LEU A 94 1.71 8.18 -4.48
C LEU A 94 3.01 8.05 -5.29
N ALA A 95 3.81 9.12 -5.37
CA ALA A 95 5.11 9.07 -6.02
C ALA A 95 6.05 8.07 -5.34
N SER A 96 5.98 7.98 -4.01
CA SER A 96 6.80 7.04 -3.24
C SER A 96 6.37 5.60 -3.45
N VAL A 97 5.07 5.31 -3.54
CA VAL A 97 4.56 3.99 -3.89
C VAL A 97 5.07 3.56 -5.27
N LEU A 98 5.01 4.45 -6.26
CA LEU A 98 5.54 4.19 -7.61
C LEU A 98 7.03 3.85 -7.59
N VAL A 99 7.83 4.64 -6.89
CA VAL A 99 9.29 4.45 -6.82
C VAL A 99 9.65 3.18 -6.06
N ILE A 100 9.01 2.92 -4.91
CA ILE A 100 9.35 1.78 -4.08
C ILE A 100 8.98 0.45 -4.76
N THR A 101 7.82 0.36 -5.39
CA THR A 101 7.41 -0.84 -6.13
C THR A 101 8.33 -1.08 -7.33
N PHE A 102 8.80 -0.03 -8.00
CA PHE A 102 9.80 -0.17 -9.06
C PHE A 102 11.13 -0.76 -8.53
N ILE A 103 11.66 -0.22 -7.44
CA ILE A 103 12.91 -0.71 -6.82
C ILE A 103 12.78 -2.18 -6.40
N LEU A 104 11.63 -2.55 -5.84
CA LEU A 104 11.38 -3.94 -5.44
C LEU A 104 11.34 -4.89 -6.64
N ASN A 105 10.69 -4.49 -7.72
CA ASN A 105 10.68 -5.29 -8.94
C ASN A 105 12.07 -5.45 -9.54
N VAL A 106 12.93 -4.42 -9.44
CA VAL A 106 14.35 -4.55 -9.83
C VAL A 106 15.06 -5.59 -8.95
N PHE A 107 14.87 -5.57 -7.64
CA PHE A 107 15.46 -6.57 -6.74
C PHE A 107 14.94 -7.98 -7.01
N GLN A 108 13.68 -8.13 -7.30
CA GLN A 108 13.06 -9.39 -7.67
C GLN A 108 13.60 -9.92 -9.01
N TRP A 109 13.74 -9.05 -9.99
CA TRP A 109 14.36 -9.38 -11.28
C TRP A 109 15.82 -9.85 -11.10
N ILE A 110 16.61 -9.19 -10.26
CA ILE A 110 17.98 -9.60 -9.92
C ILE A 110 17.98 -11.01 -9.32
N LEU A 111 17.09 -11.27 -8.33
CA LEU A 111 17.01 -12.58 -7.68
C LEU A 111 16.66 -13.68 -8.68
N LEU A 112 15.63 -13.48 -9.51
CA LEU A 112 15.21 -14.44 -10.53
C LEU A 112 16.34 -14.74 -11.51
N THR A 113 16.98 -13.71 -12.06
CA THR A 113 18.06 -13.86 -13.03
C THR A 113 19.26 -14.65 -12.46
N LEU A 114 19.57 -14.45 -11.18
CA LEU A 114 20.64 -15.19 -10.50
C LEU A 114 20.23 -16.62 -10.21
N TYR A 115 18.98 -16.87 -9.81
CA TYR A 115 18.46 -18.23 -9.60
C TYR A 115 18.46 -19.06 -10.90
N GLU A 116 18.05 -18.47 -12.02
CA GLU A 116 18.15 -19.12 -13.33
C GLU A 116 19.59 -19.50 -13.67
N ARG A 117 20.56 -18.59 -13.43
CA ARG A 117 21.99 -18.87 -13.69
C ARG A 117 22.57 -19.98 -12.82
N TRP A 118 22.06 -20.13 -11.60
CA TRP A 118 22.52 -21.14 -10.65
C TRP A 118 21.71 -22.44 -10.73
N ASN A 119 20.74 -22.53 -11.64
CA ASN A 119 19.78 -23.65 -11.74
C ASN A 119 19.05 -23.91 -10.40
N VAL A 120 18.70 -22.88 -9.67
CA VAL A 120 17.93 -22.96 -8.44
C VAL A 120 16.44 -23.05 -8.81
N ALA A 121 15.74 -24.11 -8.38
CA ALA A 121 14.35 -24.36 -8.72
C ALA A 121 13.32 -23.64 -7.81
N ALA A 122 13.78 -22.79 -6.89
CA ALA A 122 12.89 -22.09 -5.94
C ALA A 122 11.93 -21.12 -6.63
N HIS A 123 10.68 -21.14 -6.16
CA HIS A 123 9.63 -20.21 -6.64
C HIS A 123 9.66 -18.89 -5.87
N ILE A 124 9.16 -17.81 -6.50
CA ILE A 124 8.98 -16.52 -5.83
C ILE A 124 7.51 -16.33 -5.47
N LEU A 125 7.24 -16.03 -4.20
CA LEU A 125 5.91 -15.63 -3.76
C LEU A 125 5.63 -14.19 -4.19
N HIS A 126 4.72 -14.07 -5.13
CA HIS A 126 4.27 -12.77 -5.64
C HIS A 126 2.76 -12.82 -5.92
N PRO A 127 1.99 -11.74 -5.72
CA PRO A 127 0.56 -11.74 -6.03
C PRO A 127 0.23 -12.12 -7.48
N ALA A 128 1.11 -11.85 -8.44
CA ALA A 128 0.95 -12.25 -9.84
C ALA A 128 0.88 -13.77 -10.04
N THR A 129 1.52 -14.56 -9.17
CA THR A 129 1.47 -16.03 -9.27
C THR A 129 0.06 -16.58 -9.00
N PHE A 130 -0.75 -15.88 -8.20
CA PHE A 130 -2.16 -16.23 -7.98
C PHE A 130 -3.05 -15.97 -9.21
N LEU A 131 -2.56 -15.15 -10.16
CA LEU A 131 -3.24 -14.89 -11.42
C LEU A 131 -2.73 -15.77 -12.56
N ASN A 132 -1.97 -16.83 -12.25
CA ASN A 132 -1.35 -17.76 -13.20
C ASN A 132 -0.49 -17.06 -14.29
N GLN A 133 0.11 -15.93 -13.94
CA GLN A 133 0.96 -15.20 -14.88
C GLN A 133 2.41 -15.64 -14.80
N GLU A 134 2.98 -15.91 -15.96
CA GLU A 134 4.42 -16.06 -16.09
C GLU A 134 5.12 -14.74 -15.73
N TYR A 135 6.35 -14.86 -15.23
CA TYR A 135 7.10 -13.67 -14.82
C TYR A 135 7.38 -12.78 -16.04
N THR A 136 6.83 -11.58 -16.00
CA THR A 136 7.28 -10.46 -16.82
C THR A 136 7.49 -9.25 -15.91
N PHE A 137 8.60 -8.54 -16.08
CA PHE A 137 8.92 -7.39 -15.23
C PHE A 137 7.79 -6.36 -15.17
N LEU A 138 7.15 -6.11 -16.31
CA LEU A 138 6.09 -5.09 -16.41
C LEU A 138 4.81 -5.53 -15.68
N SER A 139 4.35 -6.77 -15.85
CA SER A 139 3.15 -7.28 -15.19
C SER A 139 3.32 -7.29 -13.68
N TYR A 140 4.46 -7.77 -13.18
CA TYR A 140 4.75 -7.79 -11.76
C TYR A 140 4.82 -6.39 -11.16
N TYR A 141 5.49 -5.45 -11.86
CA TYR A 141 5.52 -4.05 -11.46
C TYR A 141 4.13 -3.40 -11.40
N LEU A 142 3.29 -3.63 -12.41
CA LEU A 142 1.94 -3.08 -12.46
C LEU A 142 1.06 -3.62 -11.34
N ILE A 143 1.17 -4.92 -11.03
CA ILE A 143 0.44 -5.56 -9.92
C ILE A 143 0.88 -4.99 -8.58
N ASP A 144 2.20 -4.89 -8.34
CA ASP A 144 2.74 -4.29 -7.12
C ASP A 144 2.32 -2.83 -6.94
N PHE A 145 2.35 -2.06 -8.03
CA PHE A 145 1.94 -0.67 -8.03
C PHE A 145 0.44 -0.52 -7.73
N MET A 146 -0.41 -1.33 -8.35
CA MET A 146 -1.84 -1.36 -8.12
C MET A 146 -2.16 -1.69 -6.65
N LEU A 147 -1.57 -2.76 -6.12
CA LEU A 147 -1.72 -3.16 -4.72
C LEU A 147 -1.18 -2.09 -3.76
N GLY A 148 -0.07 -1.47 -4.12
CA GLY A 148 0.54 -0.39 -3.35
C GLY A 148 -0.38 0.84 -3.25
N ILE A 149 -0.94 1.32 -4.37
CA ILE A 149 -1.90 2.43 -4.37
C ILE A 149 -3.17 2.05 -3.60
N PHE A 150 -3.67 0.85 -3.80
CA PHE A 150 -4.86 0.37 -3.11
C PHE A 150 -4.66 0.36 -1.59
N THR A 151 -3.60 -0.29 -1.11
CA THR A 151 -3.30 -0.38 0.33
C THR A 151 -3.01 0.98 0.95
N PHE A 152 -2.28 1.87 0.25
CA PHE A 152 -2.04 3.25 0.68
C PHE A 152 -3.35 4.02 0.84
N SER A 153 -4.21 3.99 -0.18
CA SER A 153 -5.44 4.78 -0.23
C SER A 153 -6.46 4.33 0.82
N PHE A 154 -6.66 3.02 0.93
CA PHE A 154 -7.60 2.46 1.91
C PHE A 154 -7.10 2.59 3.34
N ALA A 155 -5.82 2.36 3.60
CA ALA A 155 -5.25 2.58 4.93
C ALA A 155 -5.40 4.04 5.37
N PHE A 156 -5.15 4.99 4.45
CA PHE A 156 -5.34 6.40 4.73
C PHE A 156 -6.82 6.76 4.93
N LEU A 157 -7.73 6.18 4.16
CA LEU A 157 -9.19 6.36 4.35
C LEU A 157 -9.63 5.85 5.73
N PHE A 158 -9.25 4.63 6.10
CA PHE A 158 -9.56 4.08 7.42
C PHE A 158 -8.99 4.94 8.55
N PHE A 159 -7.75 5.38 8.40
CA PHE A 159 -7.13 6.28 9.36
C PHE A 159 -7.90 7.60 9.51
N THR A 160 -8.31 8.22 8.41
CA THR A 160 -9.04 9.50 8.46
C THR A 160 -10.41 9.38 9.11
N ILE A 161 -11.13 8.27 8.83
CA ILE A 161 -12.40 7.94 9.50
C ILE A 161 -12.17 7.75 10.99
N TYR A 162 -11.19 6.92 11.36
CA TYR A 162 -10.80 6.68 12.76
C TYR A 162 -10.42 7.99 13.48
N TYR A 163 -9.60 8.81 12.84
CA TYR A 163 -9.13 10.08 13.40
C TYR A 163 -10.27 11.03 13.75
N ARG A 164 -11.28 11.09 12.89
CA ARG A 164 -12.43 12.00 13.06
C ARG A 164 -13.51 11.46 13.98
N LEU A 165 -13.85 10.18 13.90
CA LEU A 165 -14.95 9.57 14.66
C LEU A 165 -14.50 9.05 16.03
N GLY A 166 -13.23 8.73 16.19
CA GLY A 166 -12.69 8.01 17.34
C GLY A 166 -12.93 6.49 17.24
N PHE A 167 -12.24 5.71 18.08
CA PHE A 167 -12.22 4.25 18.01
C PHE A 167 -13.61 3.62 18.10
N LYS A 168 -14.37 3.95 19.14
CA LYS A 168 -15.69 3.33 19.40
C LYS A 168 -16.65 3.53 18.23
N LYS A 169 -16.77 4.76 17.73
CA LYS A 169 -17.69 5.07 16.63
C LYS A 169 -17.25 4.43 15.30
N SER A 170 -15.93 4.40 15.03
CA SER A 170 -15.40 3.76 13.83
C SER A 170 -15.68 2.27 13.81
N VAL A 171 -15.50 1.57 14.94
CA VAL A 171 -15.82 0.14 15.05
C VAL A 171 -17.32 -0.10 14.88
N ILE A 172 -18.18 0.71 15.51
CA ILE A 172 -19.63 0.58 15.35
C ILE A 172 -20.03 0.76 13.89
N TRP A 173 -19.52 1.79 13.21
CA TRP A 173 -19.82 2.02 11.79
C TRP A 173 -19.33 0.87 10.91
N LEU A 174 -18.14 0.32 11.17
CA LEU A 174 -17.64 -0.85 10.44
C LEU A 174 -18.57 -2.06 10.65
N MET A 175 -18.99 -2.33 11.90
CA MET A 175 -19.92 -3.43 12.18
C MET A 175 -21.28 -3.23 11.49
N VAL A 176 -21.82 -2.00 11.51
CA VAL A 176 -23.08 -1.69 10.80
C VAL A 176 -22.93 -1.93 9.30
N LEU A 177 -21.82 -1.51 8.69
CA LEU A 177 -21.56 -1.76 7.26
C LEU A 177 -21.49 -3.26 6.95
N VAL A 178 -20.78 -4.04 7.78
CA VAL A 178 -20.70 -5.51 7.62
C VAL A 178 -22.10 -6.15 7.73
N ILE A 179 -22.88 -5.77 8.75
CA ILE A 179 -24.25 -6.29 8.93
C ILE A 179 -25.14 -5.94 7.73
N ILE A 180 -25.12 -4.67 7.29
CA ILE A 180 -25.90 -4.24 6.12
C ILE A 180 -25.44 -5.00 4.87
N GLY A 181 -24.14 -5.11 4.63
CA GLY A 181 -23.60 -5.86 3.49
C GLY A 181 -24.04 -7.33 3.50
N THR A 182 -23.98 -7.97 4.68
CA THR A 182 -24.45 -9.35 4.84
C THR A 182 -25.96 -9.48 4.56
N LEU A 183 -26.77 -8.58 5.11
CA LEU A 183 -28.22 -8.59 4.87
C LEU A 183 -28.57 -8.36 3.39
N LEU A 184 -27.89 -7.43 2.73
CA LEU A 184 -28.08 -7.16 1.30
C LEU A 184 -27.68 -8.35 0.43
N ASN A 185 -26.64 -9.09 0.81
CA ASN A 185 -26.26 -10.33 0.15
C ASN A 185 -27.31 -11.43 0.32
N TYR A 186 -27.74 -11.69 1.56
CA TYR A 186 -28.77 -12.72 1.81
C TYR A 186 -30.15 -12.35 1.26
N SER A 187 -30.45 -11.07 1.09
CA SER A 187 -31.69 -10.64 0.45
C SER A 187 -31.67 -10.75 -1.09
N GLY A 188 -30.52 -11.09 -1.68
CA GLY A 188 -30.32 -11.16 -3.13
C GLY A 188 -30.29 -9.78 -3.82
N LEU A 189 -30.27 -8.67 -3.05
CA LEU A 189 -30.16 -7.32 -3.62
C LEU A 189 -28.71 -7.01 -4.06
N ILE A 190 -27.75 -7.62 -3.41
CA ILE A 190 -26.33 -7.59 -3.83
C ILE A 190 -25.88 -9.03 -3.91
N ASP A 191 -25.52 -9.47 -5.09
CA ASP A 191 -24.95 -10.78 -5.30
C ASP A 191 -23.42 -10.64 -5.24
N PHE A 192 -22.79 -11.20 -4.17
CA PHE A 192 -21.34 -11.28 -4.09
C PHE A 192 -20.72 -12.24 -5.11
N SER A 193 -21.53 -12.96 -5.89
CA SER A 193 -21.07 -13.66 -7.09
C SER A 193 -20.52 -12.67 -8.14
N ILE A 194 -20.81 -11.38 -8.02
CA ILE A 194 -20.08 -10.32 -8.75
C ILE A 194 -18.55 -10.47 -8.55
N TRP A 195 -18.11 -10.92 -7.35
CA TRP A 195 -16.70 -11.17 -7.10
C TRP A 195 -16.18 -12.38 -7.85
N GLU A 196 -16.94 -13.48 -7.84
CA GLU A 196 -16.65 -14.68 -8.64
C GLU A 196 -16.69 -14.34 -10.13
N TRP A 197 -17.69 -13.56 -10.57
CA TRP A 197 -17.78 -13.08 -11.93
C TRP A 197 -16.61 -12.20 -12.34
N LEU A 198 -16.14 -11.27 -11.46
CA LEU A 198 -14.95 -10.45 -11.70
C LEU A 198 -13.67 -11.28 -11.81
N VAL A 199 -13.57 -12.36 -11.03
CA VAL A 199 -12.40 -13.24 -11.02
C VAL A 199 -12.44 -14.27 -12.16
N THR A 200 -13.63 -14.73 -12.56
CA THR A 200 -13.80 -15.75 -13.62
C THR A 200 -13.88 -15.18 -15.03
N GLN A 201 -14.16 -13.88 -15.19
CA GLN A 201 -14.09 -13.22 -16.48
C GLN A 201 -12.62 -12.96 -16.83
N ASP A 202 -12.20 -13.40 -18.02
CA ASP A 202 -10.94 -13.02 -18.64
C ASP A 202 -10.92 -11.51 -18.99
N PHE A 203 -11.11 -10.67 -17.97
CA PHE A 203 -10.92 -9.24 -18.17
C PHE A 203 -9.46 -8.99 -18.56
N HIS A 204 -9.30 -8.27 -19.64
CA HIS A 204 -7.98 -7.76 -20.02
C HIS A 204 -7.38 -7.08 -18.78
N GLU A 205 -6.17 -7.48 -18.38
CA GLU A 205 -5.48 -7.02 -17.16
C GLU A 205 -5.59 -5.50 -16.96
N MET A 206 -5.52 -4.73 -18.05
CA MET A 206 -5.67 -3.27 -18.04
C MET A 206 -7.02 -2.79 -17.49
N VAL A 207 -8.11 -3.54 -17.65
CA VAL A 207 -9.43 -3.17 -17.13
C VAL A 207 -9.44 -3.33 -15.61
N MET A 208 -8.90 -4.44 -15.10
CA MET A 208 -8.75 -4.68 -13.66
C MET A 208 -7.86 -3.61 -13.00
N PHE A 209 -6.73 -3.28 -13.60
CA PHE A 209 -5.83 -2.22 -13.13
C PHE A 209 -6.55 -0.86 -13.07
N SER A 210 -7.25 -0.50 -14.15
CA SER A 210 -7.98 0.78 -14.20
C SER A 210 -9.07 0.87 -13.13
N PHE A 211 -9.77 -0.24 -12.88
CA PHE A 211 -10.83 -0.30 -11.86
C PHE A 211 -10.26 -0.12 -10.45
N VAL A 212 -9.20 -0.86 -10.09
CA VAL A 212 -8.58 -0.76 -8.76
C VAL A 212 -7.96 0.62 -8.53
N ILE A 213 -7.29 1.18 -9.53
CA ILE A 213 -6.73 2.53 -9.44
C ILE A 213 -7.85 3.56 -9.26
N THR A 214 -8.93 3.44 -10.01
CA THR A 214 -10.07 4.37 -9.91
C THR A 214 -10.69 4.34 -8.51
N ILE A 215 -10.97 3.15 -7.96
CA ILE A 215 -11.48 3.01 -6.59
C ILE A 215 -10.51 3.60 -5.56
N SER A 216 -9.21 3.37 -5.74
CA SER A 216 -8.17 3.89 -4.85
C SER A 216 -8.12 5.42 -4.87
N LEU A 217 -8.22 6.04 -6.04
CA LEU A 217 -8.28 7.49 -6.17
C LEU A 217 -9.57 8.08 -5.57
N ILE A 218 -10.71 7.40 -5.74
CA ILE A 218 -11.98 7.79 -5.09
C ILE A 218 -11.81 7.72 -3.56
N ALA A 219 -11.20 6.67 -3.04
CA ALA A 219 -10.91 6.54 -1.61
C ALA A 219 -10.07 7.72 -1.09
N LEU A 220 -8.99 8.11 -1.79
CA LEU A 220 -8.20 9.30 -1.45
C LEU A 220 -9.01 10.59 -1.56
N PHE A 221 -9.83 10.74 -2.58
CA PHE A 221 -10.68 11.91 -2.75
C PHE A 221 -11.66 12.08 -1.57
N ILE A 222 -12.23 10.99 -1.08
CA ILE A 222 -13.12 10.99 0.11
C ILE A 222 -12.37 11.45 1.36
N THR A 223 -11.09 11.16 1.50
CA THR A 223 -10.30 11.58 2.66
C THR A 223 -10.12 13.11 2.73
N TYR A 224 -10.14 13.79 1.60
CA TYR A 224 -9.91 15.23 1.54
C TYR A 224 -10.96 16.05 2.33
N PRO A 225 -12.27 15.94 2.09
CA PRO A 225 -13.27 16.68 2.87
C PRO A 225 -13.29 16.27 4.34
N ILE A 226 -12.93 15.03 4.67
CA ILE A 226 -12.87 14.55 6.06
C ILE A 226 -11.74 15.26 6.80
N MET A 227 -10.54 15.33 6.22
CA MET A 227 -9.34 15.86 6.89
C MET A 227 -9.19 17.39 6.78
N ARG A 228 -9.82 18.03 5.79
CA ARG A 228 -9.77 19.48 5.63
C ARG A 228 -10.17 20.24 6.90
N ASN A 229 -11.16 19.72 7.64
CA ASN A 229 -11.70 20.32 8.85
C ASN A 229 -11.42 19.47 10.11
N ALA A 230 -10.41 18.57 10.06
CA ALA A 230 -10.10 17.70 11.20
C ALA A 230 -9.48 18.51 12.36
N PRO A 231 -9.74 18.14 13.63
CA PRO A 231 -9.06 18.71 14.78
C PRO A 231 -7.56 18.38 14.76
N LEU A 232 -6.73 19.14 15.49
CA LEU A 232 -5.27 18.89 15.56
C LEU A 232 -4.94 17.61 16.33
N THR A 233 -5.78 17.25 17.27
CA THR A 233 -5.65 16.02 18.07
C THR A 233 -6.79 15.07 17.71
N ALA A 234 -6.46 13.80 17.54
CA ALA A 234 -7.48 12.76 17.34
C ALA A 234 -8.47 12.77 18.50
N LYS A 235 -9.76 12.49 18.25
CA LYS A 235 -10.75 12.37 19.29
C LYS A 235 -10.30 11.33 20.32
N SER A 236 -10.09 11.81 21.56
CA SER A 236 -9.66 10.97 22.67
C SER A 236 -10.78 10.01 23.12
N LYS A 237 -10.36 8.93 23.80
CA LYS A 237 -11.22 7.88 24.36
C LYS A 237 -12.25 8.38 25.41
N LYS A 238 -12.23 9.66 25.77
CA LYS A 238 -13.03 10.24 26.86
C LYS A 238 -14.32 10.96 26.42
N ASP A 239 -14.54 11.10 25.10
CA ASP A 239 -15.75 11.74 24.54
C ASP A 239 -16.73 10.74 23.93
#